data_de0c380a2c8a8beefc425e1171a9d118
#
_entry.id   de0c380a2c8a8beefc425e1171a9d118
#
_cell.length_a   1.000
_cell.length_b   1.000
_cell.length_c   1.000
_cell.angle_alpha   90.00
_cell.angle_beta   90.00
_cell.angle_gamma   90.00
#
_symmetry.space_group_name_H-M   'P 1'
#
loop_
_entity.id
_entity.type
_entity.pdbx_description
1 polymer ?
#
loop_
_entity_poly.entity_id
_entity_poly.type
_entity_poly.pdbx_seq_one_letter_code
_entity_poly.pdbx_strand_id
1 'polypeptide(L)'
;MEMYNADGSHSEMCGNAIRCVGKYVHDRGLTDKTELTIETRAGIKTLWLNVADGAVETVRVCMGSPEFRPEKIPVAAAGETFLEQPIDVLGETWIVSSVNTGNPHCVTYVDDAMALDFPRIGPAFENHKLFPARANIEFVEVVDDHTLRVRVW
;
A
#
# COMPACT_ATOMS: atom_id res chain seq x y z
N MET A 1 11.51 2.87 -13.77
CA MET A 1 10.77 3.98 -13.11
C MET A 1 11.46 4.25 -11.77
N GLU A 2 11.92 5.47 -11.56
CA GLU A 2 12.44 5.96 -10.27
C GLU A 2 11.37 6.84 -9.63
N MET A 3 11.20 6.72 -8.31
CA MET A 3 10.20 7.49 -7.57
C MET A 3 10.80 8.09 -6.31
N TYR A 4 10.36 9.31 -6.01
CA TYR A 4 10.78 10.07 -4.84
C TYR A 4 9.57 10.62 -4.11
N ASN A 5 9.60 10.55 -2.79
CA ASN A 5 8.64 11.21 -1.92
C ASN A 5 8.91 12.73 -1.88
N ALA A 6 7.97 13.49 -1.33
CA ALA A 6 8.10 14.95 -1.24
C ALA A 6 9.30 15.40 -0.39
N ASP A 7 9.76 14.56 0.55
CA ASP A 7 10.93 14.80 1.38
C ASP A 7 12.27 14.41 0.72
N GLY A 8 12.21 13.94 -0.56
CA GLY A 8 13.37 13.50 -1.32
C GLY A 8 13.80 12.06 -1.05
N SER A 9 13.16 11.34 -0.15
CA SER A 9 13.42 9.92 0.06
C SER A 9 12.95 9.08 -1.14
N HIS A 10 13.64 7.97 -1.40
CA HIS A 10 13.24 7.06 -2.45
C HIS A 10 12.01 6.24 -2.04
N SER A 11 11.08 6.07 -2.98
CA SER A 11 10.00 5.09 -2.87
C SER A 11 10.30 3.88 -3.76
N GLU A 12 10.10 2.68 -3.24
CA GLU A 12 10.39 1.46 -3.99
C GLU A 12 9.36 1.20 -5.09
N MET A 13 8.08 1.41 -4.78
CA MET A 13 6.96 1.16 -5.68
C MET A 13 5.71 1.94 -5.27
N CYS A 14 4.94 2.41 -6.27
CA CYS A 14 3.61 2.97 -6.08
C CYS A 14 2.68 2.44 -7.17
N GLY A 15 1.69 1.64 -6.78
CA GLY A 15 0.70 1.05 -7.70
C GLY A 15 -0.11 2.09 -8.47
N ASN A 16 -0.38 3.25 -7.87
CA ASN A 16 -1.07 4.35 -8.55
C ASN A 16 -0.19 5.00 -9.60
N ALA A 17 1.04 5.37 -9.24
CA ALA A 17 1.96 6.06 -10.14
C ALA A 17 2.33 5.20 -11.36
N ILE A 18 2.59 3.89 -11.17
CA ILE A 18 2.96 3.02 -12.28
C ILE A 18 1.81 2.85 -13.29
N ARG A 19 0.55 2.89 -12.84
CA ARG A 19 -0.61 2.90 -13.75
C ARG A 19 -0.66 4.18 -14.57
N CYS A 20 -0.39 5.32 -13.95
CA CYS A 20 -0.29 6.61 -14.66
C CYS A 20 0.83 6.57 -15.69
N VAL A 21 1.99 5.97 -15.36
CA VAL A 21 3.11 5.81 -16.32
C VAL A 21 2.68 4.94 -17.50
N GLY A 22 2.02 3.78 -17.25
CA GLY A 22 1.52 2.91 -18.31
C GLY A 22 0.57 3.63 -19.26
N LYS A 23 -0.41 4.36 -18.72
CA LYS A 23 -1.31 5.18 -19.51
C LYS A 23 -0.56 6.27 -20.29
N TYR A 24 0.34 6.99 -19.62
CA TYR A 24 1.07 8.10 -20.23
C TYR A 24 1.90 7.65 -21.44
N VAL A 25 2.68 6.58 -21.31
CA VAL A 25 3.56 6.14 -22.41
C VAL A 25 2.78 5.64 -23.62
N HIS A 26 1.62 5.03 -23.42
CA HIS A 26 0.75 4.58 -24.50
C HIS A 26 0.02 5.77 -25.16
N ASP A 27 -0.70 6.58 -24.38
CA ASP A 27 -1.52 7.69 -24.93
C ASP A 27 -0.68 8.79 -25.60
N ARG A 28 0.63 8.87 -25.25
CA ARG A 28 1.60 9.75 -25.90
C ARG A 28 2.31 9.13 -27.11
N GLY A 29 1.94 7.93 -27.48
CA GLY A 29 2.52 7.24 -28.63
C GLY A 29 4.00 6.85 -28.46
N LEU A 30 4.48 6.74 -27.20
CA LEU A 30 5.83 6.27 -26.92
C LEU A 30 5.93 4.74 -27.08
N THR A 31 4.79 4.07 -27.04
CA THR A 31 4.64 2.65 -27.33
C THR A 31 3.21 2.37 -27.80
N ASP A 32 3.03 1.35 -28.64
CA ASP A 32 1.74 0.81 -29.08
C ASP A 32 1.37 -0.50 -28.34
N LYS A 33 2.27 -0.97 -27.45
CA LYS A 33 2.06 -2.21 -26.70
C LYS A 33 1.00 -2.03 -25.62
N THR A 34 0.16 -3.03 -25.47
CA THR A 34 -0.84 -3.12 -24.39
C THR A 34 -0.37 -3.97 -23.22
N GLU A 35 0.75 -4.67 -23.35
CA GLU A 35 1.45 -5.32 -22.25
C GLU A 35 2.85 -4.69 -22.11
N LEU A 36 3.13 -4.16 -20.93
CA LEU A 36 4.38 -3.45 -20.62
C LEU A 36 5.07 -4.09 -19.45
N THR A 37 6.40 -4.09 -19.48
CA THR A 37 7.23 -4.37 -18.31
C THR A 37 7.96 -3.09 -17.90
N ILE A 38 7.86 -2.74 -16.62
CA ILE A 38 8.49 -1.54 -16.07
C ILE A 38 9.45 -1.96 -14.95
N GLU A 39 10.71 -1.60 -15.10
CA GLU A 39 11.71 -1.75 -14.06
C GLU A 39 11.46 -0.73 -12.95
N THR A 40 11.40 -1.21 -11.70
CA THR A 40 11.26 -0.42 -10.48
C THR A 40 12.27 -0.89 -9.43
N ARG A 41 12.44 -0.17 -8.34
CA ARG A 41 13.28 -0.63 -7.21
C ARG A 41 12.73 -1.88 -6.53
N ALA A 42 11.42 -2.10 -6.60
CA ALA A 42 10.75 -3.34 -6.16
C ALA A 42 10.73 -4.43 -7.25
N GLY A 43 11.66 -4.39 -8.22
CA GLY A 43 11.77 -5.33 -9.32
C GLY A 43 10.92 -4.97 -10.54
N ILE A 44 10.89 -5.87 -11.51
CA ILE A 44 10.13 -5.69 -12.74
C ILE A 44 8.65 -5.92 -12.47
N LYS A 45 7.81 -4.96 -12.90
CA LYS A 45 6.35 -5.04 -12.81
C LYS A 45 5.74 -5.15 -14.20
N THR A 46 4.77 -6.06 -14.36
CA THR A 46 4.02 -6.21 -15.61
C THR A 46 2.70 -5.46 -15.50
N LEU A 47 2.40 -4.70 -16.55
CA LEU A 47 1.16 -3.94 -16.71
C LEU A 47 0.41 -4.47 -17.92
N TRP A 48 -0.92 -4.51 -17.83
CA TRP A 48 -1.83 -4.75 -18.94
C TRP A 48 -2.76 -3.55 -19.09
N LEU A 49 -2.70 -2.95 -20.26
CA LEU A 49 -3.47 -1.76 -20.60
C LEU A 49 -4.77 -2.16 -21.30
N ASN A 50 -5.89 -1.71 -20.79
CA ASN A 50 -7.18 -1.80 -21.49
C ASN A 50 -7.37 -0.51 -22.27
N VAL A 51 -7.36 -0.63 -23.60
CA VAL A 51 -7.45 0.51 -24.52
C VAL A 51 -8.81 0.52 -25.19
N ALA A 52 -9.49 1.66 -25.15
CA ALA A 52 -10.73 1.92 -25.89
C ALA A 52 -10.63 3.30 -26.55
N ASP A 53 -11.15 3.40 -27.78
CA ASP A 53 -11.15 4.63 -28.59
C ASP A 53 -9.75 5.30 -28.72
N GLY A 54 -8.71 4.46 -28.74
CA GLY A 54 -7.32 4.93 -28.89
C GLY A 54 -6.67 5.47 -27.61
N ALA A 55 -7.33 5.36 -26.46
CA ALA A 55 -6.81 5.79 -25.16
C ALA A 55 -6.90 4.67 -24.12
N VAL A 56 -5.98 4.65 -23.16
CA VAL A 56 -6.01 3.71 -22.04
C VAL A 56 -7.09 4.11 -21.05
N GLU A 57 -8.08 3.24 -20.85
CA GLU A 57 -9.14 3.43 -19.85
C GLU A 57 -8.71 2.91 -18.47
N THR A 58 -8.18 1.68 -18.42
CA THR A 58 -7.74 1.06 -17.18
C THR A 58 -6.40 0.36 -17.33
N VAL A 59 -5.68 0.23 -16.22
CA VAL A 59 -4.40 -0.48 -16.16
C VAL A 59 -4.43 -1.48 -15.03
N ARG A 60 -4.19 -2.75 -15.36
CA ARG A 60 -3.93 -3.81 -14.40
C ARG A 60 -2.42 -3.91 -14.17
N VAL A 61 -2.00 -4.03 -12.91
CA VAL A 61 -0.59 -4.17 -12.53
C VAL A 61 -0.40 -5.46 -11.75
N CYS A 62 0.63 -6.23 -12.08
CA CYS A 62 1.10 -7.33 -11.25
C CYS A 62 1.93 -6.75 -10.08
N MET A 63 1.35 -6.70 -8.91
CA MET A 63 2.04 -6.24 -7.70
C MET A 63 2.97 -7.29 -7.09
N GLY A 64 2.85 -8.56 -7.51
CA GLY A 64 3.48 -9.72 -6.90
C GLY A 64 2.59 -10.35 -5.83
N SER A 65 3.19 -11.20 -5.01
CA SER A 65 2.49 -11.81 -3.86
C SER A 65 2.66 -10.95 -2.61
N PRO A 66 1.65 -10.85 -1.75
CA PRO A 66 1.80 -10.20 -0.47
C PRO A 66 2.76 -10.99 0.42
N GLU A 67 3.55 -10.28 1.22
CA GLU A 67 4.46 -10.88 2.20
C GLU A 67 3.92 -10.64 3.62
N PHE A 68 3.82 -11.70 4.40
CA PHE A 68 3.25 -11.66 5.75
C PHE A 68 4.29 -11.94 6.85
N ARG A 69 5.52 -12.33 6.49
CA ARG A 69 6.59 -12.57 7.47
C ARG A 69 7.06 -11.26 8.08
N PRO A 70 7.08 -11.14 9.43
CA PRO A 70 7.42 -9.89 10.12
C PRO A 70 8.75 -9.27 9.66
N GLU A 71 9.79 -10.09 9.50
CA GLU A 71 11.12 -9.63 9.09
C GLU A 71 11.16 -9.07 7.66
N LYS A 72 10.17 -9.40 6.82
CA LYS A 72 10.04 -8.92 5.43
C LYS A 72 9.10 -7.72 5.29
N ILE A 73 8.29 -7.44 6.34
CA ILE A 73 7.35 -6.30 6.31
C ILE A 73 8.00 -4.95 6.62
N PRO A 74 9.02 -4.63 7.33
CA PRO A 74 9.70 -5.06 8.53
C PRO A 74 8.93 -4.71 9.83
N VAL A 75 8.48 -5.72 10.53
CA VAL A 75 7.83 -5.59 11.86
C VAL A 75 8.75 -6.19 12.91
N ALA A 76 8.99 -5.49 14.00
CA ALA A 76 9.84 -5.95 15.11
C ALA A 76 9.10 -6.98 16.00
N ALA A 77 8.71 -8.10 15.41
CA ALA A 77 8.04 -9.20 16.05
C ALA A 77 8.60 -10.54 15.56
N ALA A 78 8.46 -11.57 16.38
CA ALA A 78 8.79 -12.95 16.03
C ALA A 78 7.53 -13.69 15.54
N GLY A 79 7.72 -14.69 14.69
CA GLY A 79 6.65 -15.55 14.19
C GLY A 79 6.65 -15.67 12.67
N GLU A 80 5.78 -16.52 12.15
CA GLU A 80 5.64 -16.73 10.70
C GLU A 80 4.84 -15.63 10.03
N THR A 81 3.90 -15.04 10.77
CA THR A 81 3.04 -13.94 10.29
C THR A 81 2.78 -12.94 11.41
N PHE A 82 2.35 -11.73 11.05
CA PHE A 82 1.88 -10.72 12.00
C PHE A 82 0.42 -10.38 11.68
N LEU A 83 -0.46 -11.35 11.91
CA LEU A 83 -1.90 -11.25 11.66
C LEU A 83 -2.67 -11.26 12.98
N GLU A 84 -3.67 -10.38 13.10
CA GLU A 84 -4.59 -10.27 14.24
C GLU A 84 -3.86 -10.18 15.60
N GLN A 85 -2.76 -9.43 15.65
CA GLN A 85 -1.96 -9.30 16.85
C GLN A 85 -2.39 -8.08 17.68
N PRO A 86 -2.47 -8.21 19.02
CA PRO A 86 -2.74 -7.08 19.89
C PRO A 86 -1.49 -6.20 20.00
N ILE A 87 -1.69 -4.88 19.87
CA ILE A 87 -0.68 -3.87 20.18
C ILE A 87 -1.27 -2.80 21.10
N ASP A 88 -0.46 -2.16 21.92
CA ASP A 88 -0.86 -1.03 22.73
C ASP A 88 -0.51 0.28 22.03
N VAL A 89 -1.52 1.09 21.73
CA VAL A 89 -1.33 2.44 21.16
C VAL A 89 -2.05 3.43 22.06
N LEU A 90 -1.31 4.33 22.67
CA LEU A 90 -1.82 5.36 23.59
C LEU A 90 -2.60 4.81 24.81
N GLY A 91 -2.24 3.60 25.28
CA GLY A 91 -2.90 2.94 26.40
C GLY A 91 -4.17 2.18 26.02
N GLU A 92 -4.46 2.05 24.75
CA GLU A 92 -5.58 1.27 24.21
C GLU A 92 -5.05 0.06 23.43
N THR A 93 -5.69 -1.10 23.59
CA THR A 93 -5.33 -2.31 22.84
C THR A 93 -6.04 -2.31 21.48
N TRP A 94 -5.24 -2.44 20.44
CA TRP A 94 -5.71 -2.53 19.05
C TRP A 94 -5.32 -3.88 18.45
N ILE A 95 -6.21 -4.48 17.68
CA ILE A 95 -5.90 -5.69 16.93
C ILE A 95 -5.47 -5.30 15.52
N VAL A 96 -4.25 -5.66 15.14
CA VAL A 96 -3.66 -5.26 13.87
C VAL A 96 -3.14 -6.46 13.09
N SER A 97 -3.12 -6.31 11.78
CA SER A 97 -2.44 -7.22 10.85
C SER A 97 -1.46 -6.42 10.00
N SER A 98 -0.29 -7.00 9.72
CA SER A 98 0.68 -6.35 8.86
C SER A 98 0.98 -7.15 7.61
N VAL A 99 1.21 -6.45 6.52
CA VAL A 99 1.50 -7.02 5.20
C VAL A 99 2.43 -6.10 4.41
N ASN A 100 3.28 -6.67 3.56
CA ASN A 100 4.07 -5.91 2.60
C ASN A 100 3.59 -6.26 1.18
N THR A 101 3.14 -5.25 0.44
CA THR A 101 2.72 -5.35 -0.96
C THR A 101 3.62 -4.54 -1.90
N GLY A 102 4.83 -4.24 -1.46
CA GLY A 102 5.82 -3.36 -2.08
C GLY A 102 6.24 -2.22 -1.14
N ASN A 103 5.50 -2.02 -0.07
CA ASN A 103 5.78 -1.17 1.10
C ASN A 103 5.04 -1.74 2.31
N PRO A 104 5.45 -1.42 3.55
CA PRO A 104 4.82 -1.94 4.75
C PRO A 104 3.46 -1.29 5.02
N HIS A 105 2.49 -2.12 5.35
CA HIS A 105 1.14 -1.76 5.77
C HIS A 105 0.80 -2.36 7.13
N CYS A 106 0.06 -1.60 7.94
CA CYS A 106 -0.55 -2.04 9.19
C CYS A 106 -2.05 -1.76 9.13
N VAL A 107 -2.85 -2.79 9.15
CA VAL A 107 -4.30 -2.73 9.00
C VAL A 107 -4.97 -3.00 10.33
N THR A 108 -5.90 -2.16 10.73
CA THR A 108 -6.77 -2.36 11.90
C THR A 108 -8.23 -2.11 11.51
N TYR A 109 -9.11 -2.99 11.98
CA TYR A 109 -10.56 -2.82 11.78
C TYR A 109 -11.15 -1.97 12.90
N VAL A 110 -12.07 -1.09 12.53
CA VAL A 110 -12.75 -0.15 13.42
C VAL A 110 -14.24 -0.06 13.09
N ASP A 111 -15.04 0.30 14.07
CA ASP A 111 -16.49 0.44 13.89
C ASP A 111 -16.86 1.66 13.03
N ASP A 112 -16.13 2.78 13.19
CA ASP A 112 -16.33 4.01 12.41
C ASP A 112 -14.98 4.67 12.15
N ALA A 113 -14.51 4.59 10.93
CA ALA A 113 -13.23 5.17 10.52
C ALA A 113 -13.26 6.72 10.53
N MET A 114 -14.44 7.32 10.42
CA MET A 114 -14.58 8.78 10.37
C MET A 114 -14.63 9.42 11.75
N ALA A 115 -15.04 8.66 12.78
CA ALA A 115 -15.09 9.13 14.16
C ALA A 115 -13.72 9.20 14.85
N LEU A 116 -12.66 8.62 14.25
CA LEU A 116 -11.34 8.56 14.86
C LEU A 116 -10.68 9.94 14.96
N ASP A 117 -10.05 10.23 16.10
CA ASP A 117 -9.12 11.37 16.27
C ASP A 117 -7.80 11.08 15.50
N PHE A 118 -7.91 11.19 14.19
CA PHE A 118 -6.89 10.78 13.23
C PHE A 118 -5.54 11.49 13.42
N PRO A 119 -5.50 12.83 13.68
CA PRO A 119 -4.25 13.53 13.96
C PRO A 119 -3.53 13.05 15.24
N ARG A 120 -4.27 12.49 16.20
CA ARG A 120 -3.71 11.96 17.45
C ARG A 120 -3.22 10.53 17.29
N ILE A 121 -4.05 9.65 16.70
CA ILE A 121 -3.75 8.22 16.66
C ILE A 121 -2.81 7.84 15.51
N GLY A 122 -2.92 8.49 14.36
CA GLY A 122 -2.10 8.19 13.17
C GLY A 122 -0.60 8.20 13.46
N PRO A 123 -0.03 9.32 14.00
CA PRO A 123 1.38 9.38 14.36
C PRO A 123 1.79 8.37 15.44
N ALA A 124 0.88 8.03 16.36
CA ALA A 124 1.16 7.06 17.41
C ALA A 124 1.31 5.63 16.88
N PHE A 125 0.51 5.28 15.87
CA PHE A 125 0.68 4.02 15.14
C PHE A 125 1.93 4.04 14.27
N GLU A 126 2.11 5.06 13.43
CA GLU A 126 3.23 5.17 12.49
C GLU A 126 4.58 5.06 13.19
N ASN A 127 4.72 5.69 14.37
CA ASN A 127 5.94 5.70 15.16
C ASN A 127 5.96 4.61 16.25
N HIS A 128 5.07 3.64 16.20
CA HIS A 128 5.06 2.56 17.18
C HIS A 128 6.33 1.73 17.08
N LYS A 129 6.86 1.26 18.22
CA LYS A 129 8.12 0.50 18.31
C LYS A 129 8.18 -0.78 17.46
N LEU A 130 7.02 -1.32 17.09
CA LEU A 130 6.91 -2.49 16.21
C LEU A 130 7.19 -2.15 14.73
N PHE A 131 7.16 -0.88 14.35
CA PHE A 131 7.37 -0.43 12.97
C PHE A 131 8.64 0.43 12.87
N PRO A 132 9.86 -0.16 12.99
CA PRO A 132 11.10 0.59 13.01
C PRO A 132 11.39 1.35 11.70
N ALA A 133 10.82 0.88 10.58
CA ALA A 133 10.88 1.55 9.27
C ALA A 133 9.61 2.34 8.95
N ARG A 134 8.74 2.55 9.96
CA ARG A 134 7.36 3.04 9.81
C ARG A 134 6.49 2.08 8.98
N ALA A 135 5.20 2.39 8.86
CA ALA A 135 4.25 1.68 8.02
C ALA A 135 3.15 2.66 7.61
N ASN A 136 2.48 2.38 6.50
CA ASN A 136 1.18 2.98 6.23
C ASN A 136 0.17 2.33 7.16
N ILE A 137 -0.69 3.13 7.76
CA ILE A 137 -1.68 2.64 8.74
C ILE A 137 -3.06 2.78 8.13
N GLU A 138 -3.72 1.65 7.92
CA GLU A 138 -5.07 1.57 7.36
C GLU A 138 -6.09 1.30 8.47
N PHE A 139 -6.93 2.28 8.74
CA PHE A 139 -8.12 2.14 9.59
C PHE A 139 -9.30 1.77 8.71
N VAL A 140 -9.81 0.56 8.87
CA VAL A 140 -10.78 -0.07 7.97
C VAL A 140 -12.10 -0.28 8.67
N GLU A 141 -13.15 0.36 8.15
CA GLU A 141 -14.55 0.12 8.53
C GLU A 141 -15.19 -0.78 7.48
N VAL A 142 -15.83 -1.87 7.92
CA VAL A 142 -16.63 -2.72 7.06
C VAL A 142 -18.04 -2.12 6.99
N VAL A 143 -18.36 -1.50 5.86
CA VAL A 143 -19.68 -0.87 5.67
C VAL A 143 -20.74 -1.90 5.32
N ASP A 144 -20.41 -2.82 4.41
CA ASP A 144 -21.24 -3.95 3.99
C ASP A 144 -20.36 -5.04 3.35
N ASP A 145 -20.97 -6.13 2.85
CA ASP A 145 -20.27 -7.29 2.26
C ASP A 145 -19.41 -6.96 1.02
N HIS A 146 -19.57 -5.77 0.44
CA HIS A 146 -18.88 -5.33 -0.77
C HIS A 146 -18.16 -3.99 -0.62
N THR A 147 -18.30 -3.33 0.55
CA THR A 147 -17.83 -1.97 0.75
C THR A 147 -16.98 -1.84 2.01
N LEU A 148 -15.76 -1.38 1.85
CA LEU A 148 -14.89 -0.95 2.93
C LEU A 148 -14.71 0.57 2.89
N ARG A 149 -14.77 1.21 4.05
CA ARG A 149 -14.33 2.59 4.21
C ARG A 149 -12.95 2.59 4.86
N VAL A 150 -11.98 3.18 4.18
CA VAL A 150 -10.59 3.15 4.61
C VAL A 150 -10.06 4.57 4.79
N ARG A 151 -9.40 4.81 5.91
CA ARG A 151 -8.56 5.99 6.10
C ARG A 151 -7.12 5.55 6.27
N VAL A 152 -6.22 6.22 5.58
CA VAL A 152 -4.78 5.90 5.58
C VAL A 152 -4.00 7.06 6.18
N TRP A 153 -3.13 6.73 7.13
CA TRP A 153 -2.14 7.63 7.71
C TRP A 153 -0.77 7.36 7.09
#